data_f84354e1a80aa19fc7fb0f2714519419
#
_entry.id   f84354e1a80aa19fc7fb0f2714519419
#
_cell.length_a   1.000
_cell.length_b   1.000
_cell.length_c   1.000
_cell.angle_alpha   90.00
_cell.angle_beta   90.00
_cell.angle_gamma   90.00
#
_symmetry.space_group_name_H-M   'P 1'
#
loop_
_entity.id
_entity.type
_entity.pdbx_description
1 polymer ?
#
loop_
_entity_poly.entity_id
_entity_poly.type
_entity_poly.pdbx_seq_one_letter_code
_entity_poly.pdbx_strand_id
1 'polypeptide(L)'
;LERATFQMVVAGRVLESGDVAIMMVEAGATERAWGLIAEGAVAPTEAVVAQGLEAAKPHIKALVQAQMEVAAHTSRPTAEFPLFLDYSDEQYDAVEQAATAHDLAGAIATEGKHERDEAIEAVRDSVLADLAERFGTEEDVKALKAAFRSVTKKLVRHRTLTQGVRMDGRGLKDIRTLGAEVEVLPRVHGSAIFERGETQILGVTTLNMLRMEQQIDDLSPITHKRYMHQYVFPPFSTGETGRVGAPKRREIGHGALAERALVPVLPGREEFPYAIRQVSEALGSNGSTSMGSVCASTLSLLNAGVPLRAPVAGIAMGLMHEEIDGQTRWATLTDILGSEDAFGDMDFKVAGTRDFITALQLDTKLDGLPSDILAGALGQARDARLFILDVMAQAIDTPDEMAPTAPRVLTVRIPVDKIGEVIGPKGKMINQIQEDTGADLTVEDDGTVYIGATDGPSAEAARDAVNAIANPQMPEIGERFVGTVVKTTTFGAFVSLTPGKDGLLHISQIRRLVGGKRVENVEDVLGVGDKVEVELAEIDQRGKLSLHAVLNEEQLAAEAENGARRARDGRGDEERRERRPRRDRGEGEERRERRPRRRRTRTLEEETE
;
A
#
# COMPACT_ATOMS: atom_id res chain seq x y z
N LEU A 1 10.89 -14.22 -11.50
CA LEU A 1 10.40 -12.87 -11.15
C LEU A 1 10.65 -12.52 -9.67
N GLU A 2 10.55 -13.48 -8.74
CA GLU A 2 10.70 -13.22 -7.29
C GLU A 2 12.05 -12.63 -6.86
N ARG A 3 13.10 -12.82 -7.66
CA ARG A 3 14.47 -12.29 -7.43
C ARG A 3 14.84 -11.14 -8.36
N ALA A 4 13.88 -10.63 -9.12
CA ALA A 4 14.12 -9.51 -10.02
C ALA A 4 14.06 -8.18 -9.25
N THR A 5 15.05 -7.33 -9.43
CA THR A 5 15.03 -5.95 -8.92
C THR A 5 14.27 -5.02 -9.85
N PHE A 6 14.13 -5.38 -11.14
CA PHE A 6 13.48 -4.57 -12.17
C PHE A 6 12.75 -5.43 -13.19
N GLN A 7 11.62 -4.97 -13.67
CA GLN A 7 10.81 -5.62 -14.70
C GLN A 7 10.57 -4.65 -15.85
N MET A 8 10.63 -5.16 -17.09
CA MET A 8 10.41 -4.36 -18.29
C MET A 8 9.47 -5.11 -19.25
N VAL A 9 8.52 -4.37 -19.81
CA VAL A 9 7.79 -4.74 -21.02
C VAL A 9 8.34 -3.87 -22.14
N VAL A 10 8.88 -4.48 -23.18
CA VAL A 10 9.52 -3.80 -24.29
C VAL A 10 8.84 -4.22 -25.59
N ALA A 11 8.27 -3.26 -26.32
CA ALA A 11 7.73 -3.49 -27.65
C ALA A 11 8.69 -2.95 -28.70
N GLY A 12 8.82 -3.66 -29.82
CA GLY A 12 9.70 -3.25 -30.90
C GLY A 12 9.32 -3.88 -32.23
N ARG A 13 9.96 -3.41 -33.27
CA ARG A 13 9.84 -3.95 -34.64
C ARG A 13 11.21 -4.22 -35.23
N VAL A 14 11.28 -5.10 -36.21
CA VAL A 14 12.51 -5.34 -36.96
C VAL A 14 12.56 -4.40 -38.16
N LEU A 15 13.66 -3.65 -38.27
CA LEU A 15 13.93 -2.74 -39.39
C LEU A 15 14.43 -3.51 -40.64
N GLU A 16 14.46 -2.85 -41.79
CA GLU A 16 15.03 -3.39 -43.02
C GLU A 16 16.51 -3.77 -42.88
N SER A 17 17.25 -3.06 -42.02
CA SER A 17 18.63 -3.37 -41.66
C SER A 17 18.79 -4.69 -40.87
N GLY A 18 17.68 -5.25 -40.37
CA GLY A 18 17.65 -6.41 -39.52
C GLY A 18 17.92 -6.11 -38.04
N ASP A 19 18.11 -4.85 -37.66
CA ASP A 19 18.15 -4.41 -36.26
C ASP A 19 16.74 -4.25 -35.68
N VAL A 20 16.63 -4.12 -34.36
CA VAL A 20 15.36 -3.95 -33.67
C VAL A 20 15.19 -2.52 -33.19
N ALA A 21 14.15 -1.86 -33.68
CA ALA A 21 13.67 -0.58 -33.18
C ALA A 21 12.82 -0.80 -31.95
N ILE A 22 13.22 -0.19 -30.82
CA ILE A 22 12.41 -0.14 -29.60
C ILE A 22 11.39 0.97 -29.78
N MET A 23 10.10 0.63 -29.68
CA MET A 23 8.97 1.53 -29.93
C MET A 23 8.29 1.99 -28.64
N MET A 24 8.26 1.13 -27.60
CA MET A 24 7.63 1.42 -26.33
C MET A 24 8.31 0.63 -25.22
N VAL A 25 8.42 1.24 -24.05
CA VAL A 25 8.89 0.59 -22.82
C VAL A 25 8.00 0.98 -21.67
N GLU A 26 7.56 -0.01 -20.91
CA GLU A 26 6.96 0.13 -19.59
C GLU A 26 7.81 -0.66 -18.60
N ALA A 27 8.40 0.01 -17.62
CA ALA A 27 9.31 -0.65 -16.72
C ALA A 27 9.22 -0.09 -15.28
N GLY A 28 9.65 -0.89 -14.32
CA GLY A 28 9.72 -0.45 -12.93
C GLY A 28 10.48 -1.41 -12.03
N ALA A 29 10.97 -0.87 -10.92
CA ALA A 29 11.53 -1.66 -9.86
C ALA A 29 10.41 -2.47 -9.17
N THR A 30 10.75 -3.68 -8.71
CA THR A 30 9.80 -4.53 -8.02
C THR A 30 9.58 -4.04 -6.58
N GLU A 31 8.49 -4.41 -5.96
CA GLU A 31 8.22 -4.12 -4.55
C GLU A 31 9.36 -4.60 -3.64
N ARG A 32 10.01 -5.71 -4.00
CA ARG A 32 11.13 -6.31 -3.25
C ARG A 32 12.49 -5.73 -3.60
N ALA A 33 12.57 -4.83 -4.58
CA ALA A 33 13.84 -4.33 -5.11
C ALA A 33 14.76 -3.77 -4.03
N TRP A 34 14.22 -2.99 -3.10
CA TRP A 34 15.00 -2.40 -2.02
C TRP A 34 15.72 -3.46 -1.15
N GLY A 35 14.99 -4.47 -0.69
CA GLY A 35 15.54 -5.57 0.09
C GLY A 35 16.56 -6.39 -0.70
N LEU A 36 16.25 -6.74 -1.95
CA LEU A 36 17.18 -7.48 -2.82
C LEU A 36 18.49 -6.73 -3.09
N ILE A 37 18.42 -5.41 -3.28
CA ILE A 37 19.61 -4.56 -3.47
C ILE A 37 20.44 -4.51 -2.19
N ALA A 38 19.81 -4.41 -1.03
CA ALA A 38 20.50 -4.47 0.26
C ALA A 38 21.20 -5.84 0.50
N GLU A 39 20.66 -6.92 -0.07
CA GLU A 39 21.25 -8.26 -0.07
C GLU A 39 22.34 -8.46 -1.14
N GLY A 40 22.64 -7.44 -1.94
CA GLY A 40 23.71 -7.46 -2.94
C GLY A 40 23.25 -7.70 -4.38
N ALA A 41 21.95 -7.67 -4.66
CA ALA A 41 21.45 -7.71 -6.04
C ALA A 41 21.77 -6.39 -6.77
N VAL A 42 21.85 -6.47 -8.11
CA VAL A 42 22.19 -5.30 -8.95
C VAL A 42 21.03 -4.29 -8.91
N ALA A 43 21.36 -3.06 -8.55
CA ALA A 43 20.41 -1.94 -8.61
C ALA A 43 20.11 -1.52 -10.06
N PRO A 44 18.86 -1.20 -10.42
CA PRO A 44 18.50 -0.75 -11.75
C PRO A 44 18.89 0.72 -11.99
N THR A 45 20.19 0.95 -12.10
CA THR A 45 20.76 2.24 -12.49
C THR A 45 20.48 2.52 -13.96
N GLU A 46 20.72 3.76 -14.42
CA GLU A 46 20.54 4.17 -15.82
C GLU A 46 21.33 3.27 -16.79
N ALA A 47 22.55 2.90 -16.41
CA ALA A 47 23.40 2.01 -17.20
C ALA A 47 22.83 0.58 -17.28
N VAL A 48 22.33 0.06 -16.17
CA VAL A 48 21.71 -1.29 -16.11
C VAL A 48 20.43 -1.34 -16.91
N VAL A 49 19.60 -0.28 -16.83
CA VAL A 49 18.37 -0.17 -17.62
C VAL A 49 18.69 -0.09 -19.12
N ALA A 50 19.66 0.71 -19.52
CA ALA A 50 20.10 0.79 -20.92
C ALA A 50 20.60 -0.59 -21.44
N GLN A 51 21.40 -1.31 -20.66
CA GLN A 51 21.83 -2.68 -20.99
C GLN A 51 20.64 -3.65 -21.10
N GLY A 52 19.64 -3.51 -20.23
CA GLY A 52 18.40 -4.31 -20.27
C GLY A 52 17.62 -4.11 -21.55
N LEU A 53 17.54 -2.87 -22.04
CA LEU A 53 16.88 -2.55 -23.31
C LEU A 53 17.61 -3.17 -24.52
N GLU A 54 18.93 -3.12 -24.54
CA GLU A 54 19.71 -3.82 -25.58
C GLU A 54 19.56 -5.35 -25.49
N ALA A 55 19.53 -5.91 -24.28
CA ALA A 55 19.31 -7.33 -24.07
C ALA A 55 17.91 -7.82 -24.50
N ALA A 56 16.91 -6.94 -24.56
CA ALA A 56 15.58 -7.27 -25.05
C ALA A 56 15.52 -7.48 -26.57
N LYS A 57 16.35 -6.81 -27.36
CA LYS A 57 16.31 -6.81 -28.84
C LYS A 57 16.33 -8.21 -29.48
N PRO A 58 17.23 -9.15 -29.13
CA PRO A 58 17.21 -10.49 -29.70
C PRO A 58 15.93 -11.27 -29.41
N HIS A 59 15.34 -11.06 -28.24
CA HIS A 59 14.07 -11.71 -27.87
C HIS A 59 12.90 -11.12 -28.66
N ILE A 60 12.85 -9.80 -28.85
CA ILE A 60 11.86 -9.14 -29.70
C ILE A 60 11.99 -9.65 -31.13
N LYS A 61 13.20 -9.75 -31.67
CA LYS A 61 13.46 -10.28 -33.01
C LYS A 61 12.91 -11.70 -33.19
N ALA A 62 13.10 -12.57 -32.21
CA ALA A 62 12.58 -13.94 -32.24
C ALA A 62 11.04 -13.95 -32.22
N LEU A 63 10.42 -13.10 -31.40
CA LEU A 63 8.95 -12.99 -31.34
C LEU A 63 8.37 -12.44 -32.66
N VAL A 64 8.99 -11.42 -33.25
CA VAL A 64 8.58 -10.85 -34.54
C VAL A 64 8.71 -11.89 -35.64
N GLN A 65 9.82 -12.65 -35.68
CA GLN A 65 10.01 -13.72 -36.65
C GLN A 65 8.91 -14.78 -36.56
N ALA A 66 8.58 -15.24 -35.35
CA ALA A 66 7.49 -16.18 -35.15
C ALA A 66 6.13 -15.64 -35.60
N GLN A 67 5.84 -14.35 -35.37
CA GLN A 67 4.62 -13.69 -35.87
C GLN A 67 4.59 -13.63 -37.39
N MET A 68 5.73 -13.33 -38.04
CA MET A 68 5.84 -13.31 -39.51
C MET A 68 5.61 -14.72 -40.11
N GLU A 69 6.14 -15.77 -39.49
CA GLU A 69 5.89 -17.15 -39.89
C GLU A 69 4.39 -17.50 -39.83
N VAL A 70 3.71 -17.14 -38.73
CA VAL A 70 2.27 -17.32 -38.60
C VAL A 70 1.52 -16.51 -39.65
N ALA A 71 1.89 -15.25 -39.88
CA ALA A 71 1.26 -14.37 -40.86
C ALA A 71 1.37 -14.93 -42.29
N ALA A 72 2.50 -15.57 -42.63
CA ALA A 72 2.69 -16.21 -43.94
C ALA A 72 1.73 -17.36 -44.20
N HIS A 73 1.16 -17.97 -43.17
CA HIS A 73 0.17 -19.03 -43.26
C HIS A 73 -1.29 -18.55 -43.28
N THR A 74 -1.52 -17.22 -43.13
CA THR A 74 -2.88 -16.68 -43.17
C THR A 74 -3.35 -16.51 -44.60
N SER A 75 -4.62 -16.84 -44.86
CA SER A 75 -5.25 -16.64 -46.17
C SER A 75 -5.92 -15.28 -46.34
N ARG A 76 -5.89 -14.44 -45.32
CA ARG A 76 -6.52 -13.11 -45.36
C ARG A 76 -5.53 -12.11 -45.95
N PRO A 77 -5.88 -11.41 -47.05
CA PRO A 77 -5.05 -10.34 -47.58
C PRO A 77 -4.95 -9.17 -46.58
N THR A 78 -3.82 -8.51 -46.56
CA THR A 78 -3.66 -7.24 -45.84
C THR A 78 -4.60 -6.21 -46.46
N ALA A 79 -5.42 -5.58 -45.65
CA ALA A 79 -6.27 -4.49 -46.13
C ALA A 79 -5.42 -3.24 -46.34
N GLU A 80 -5.60 -2.62 -47.49
CA GLU A 80 -5.04 -1.28 -47.73
C GLU A 80 -6.02 -0.25 -47.15
N PHE A 81 -5.50 0.64 -46.29
CA PHE A 81 -6.26 1.77 -45.76
C PHE A 81 -5.84 3.04 -46.46
N PRO A 82 -6.80 3.84 -46.97
CA PRO A 82 -6.46 5.11 -47.58
C PRO A 82 -5.88 6.06 -46.52
N LEU A 83 -4.79 6.72 -46.84
CA LEU A 83 -4.23 7.81 -46.07
C LEU A 83 -4.97 9.10 -46.45
N PHE A 84 -5.67 9.67 -45.45
CA PHE A 84 -6.29 10.99 -45.62
C PHE A 84 -5.32 12.02 -45.07
N LEU A 85 -4.82 12.88 -45.96
CA LEU A 85 -4.04 14.04 -45.52
C LEU A 85 -5.01 15.11 -45.02
N ASP A 86 -4.67 15.72 -43.90
CA ASP A 86 -5.49 16.77 -43.30
C ASP A 86 -5.52 18.06 -44.12
N TYR A 87 -4.58 18.22 -45.07
CA TYR A 87 -4.42 19.36 -45.96
C TYR A 87 -3.62 18.98 -47.23
N SER A 88 -3.73 19.77 -48.29
CA SER A 88 -2.93 19.63 -49.50
C SER A 88 -1.61 20.43 -49.41
N ASP A 89 -0.64 20.10 -50.26
CA ASP A 89 0.61 20.86 -50.37
C ASP A 89 0.34 22.35 -50.70
N GLU A 90 -0.64 22.63 -51.56
CA GLU A 90 -1.04 24.01 -51.91
C GLU A 90 -1.55 24.78 -50.67
N GLN A 91 -2.35 24.13 -49.82
CA GLN A 91 -2.82 24.73 -48.57
C GLN A 91 -1.68 24.94 -47.58
N TYR A 92 -0.74 23.98 -47.48
CA TYR A 92 0.43 24.10 -46.63
C TYR A 92 1.33 25.26 -47.03
N ASP A 93 1.70 25.35 -48.31
CA ASP A 93 2.56 26.44 -48.86
C ASP A 93 1.92 27.83 -48.68
N ALA A 94 0.62 27.93 -48.89
CA ALA A 94 -0.12 29.18 -48.67
C ALA A 94 -0.09 29.60 -47.20
N VAL A 95 -0.30 28.65 -46.28
CA VAL A 95 -0.24 28.91 -44.84
C VAL A 95 1.18 29.25 -44.39
N GLU A 96 2.21 28.58 -44.88
CA GLU A 96 3.60 28.86 -44.51
C GLU A 96 4.00 30.28 -44.93
N GLN A 97 3.61 30.73 -46.13
CA GLN A 97 3.85 32.08 -46.62
C GLN A 97 3.12 33.13 -45.78
N ALA A 98 1.83 32.95 -45.52
CA ALA A 98 1.04 33.86 -44.71
C ALA A 98 1.52 33.93 -43.27
N ALA A 99 1.82 32.78 -42.63
CA ALA A 99 2.34 32.70 -41.28
C ALA A 99 3.70 33.39 -41.11
N THR A 100 4.55 33.30 -42.13
CA THR A 100 5.83 34.02 -42.18
C THR A 100 5.61 35.55 -42.28
N ALA A 101 4.63 35.98 -43.08
CA ALA A 101 4.29 37.41 -43.23
C ALA A 101 3.73 38.01 -41.93
N HIS A 102 3.03 37.22 -41.11
CA HIS A 102 2.49 37.59 -39.80
C HIS A 102 3.42 37.30 -38.61
N ASP A 103 4.69 37.04 -38.86
CA ASP A 103 5.74 36.81 -37.84
C ASP A 103 5.38 35.71 -36.82
N LEU A 104 4.96 34.54 -37.30
CA LEU A 104 4.72 33.38 -36.44
C LEU A 104 5.96 33.03 -35.62
N ALA A 105 7.16 33.25 -36.13
CA ALA A 105 8.40 32.98 -35.40
C ALA A 105 8.55 33.86 -34.14
N GLY A 106 8.17 35.14 -34.24
CA GLY A 106 8.10 36.07 -33.12
C GLY A 106 7.02 35.67 -32.12
N ALA A 107 5.82 35.29 -32.59
CA ALA A 107 4.74 34.80 -31.73
C ALA A 107 5.15 33.56 -30.91
N ILE A 108 5.82 32.60 -31.51
CA ILE A 108 6.37 31.41 -30.85
C ILE A 108 7.41 31.77 -29.78
N ALA A 109 8.13 32.86 -29.93
CA ALA A 109 9.18 33.31 -29.03
C ALA A 109 8.66 34.15 -27.84
N THR A 110 7.36 34.43 -27.77
CA THR A 110 6.75 35.21 -26.70
C THR A 110 6.92 34.51 -25.33
N GLU A 111 7.34 35.25 -24.29
CA GLU A 111 7.44 34.78 -22.92
C GLU A 111 6.03 34.56 -22.33
N GLY A 112 5.92 33.59 -21.39
CA GLY A 112 4.65 33.22 -20.81
C GLY A 112 3.81 32.31 -21.70
N LYS A 113 3.10 31.35 -21.08
CA LYS A 113 2.27 30.41 -21.84
C LYS A 113 1.05 31.11 -22.43
N HIS A 114 0.35 31.88 -21.61
CA HIS A 114 -0.91 32.53 -22.02
C HIS A 114 -0.69 33.54 -23.13
N GLU A 115 0.27 34.42 -22.95
CA GLU A 115 0.65 35.45 -23.91
C GLU A 115 1.15 34.86 -25.25
N ARG A 116 1.89 33.76 -25.18
CA ARG A 116 2.34 33.04 -26.37
C ARG A 116 1.19 32.35 -27.10
N ASP A 117 0.30 31.68 -26.37
CA ASP A 117 -0.85 31.02 -26.96
C ASP A 117 -1.78 32.04 -27.63
N GLU A 118 -2.03 33.21 -27.02
CA GLU A 118 -2.78 34.33 -27.62
C GLU A 118 -2.08 34.90 -28.85
N ALA A 119 -0.76 35.10 -28.81
CA ALA A 119 0.00 35.60 -29.97
C ALA A 119 -0.06 34.62 -31.15
N ILE A 120 0.10 33.32 -30.92
CA ILE A 120 -0.02 32.29 -31.97
C ILE A 120 -1.45 32.23 -32.51
N GLU A 121 -2.48 32.34 -31.65
CA GLU A 121 -3.87 32.39 -32.11
C GLU A 121 -4.19 33.63 -32.95
N ALA A 122 -3.68 34.79 -32.57
CA ALA A 122 -3.84 36.01 -33.36
C ALA A 122 -3.20 35.88 -34.76
N VAL A 123 -2.00 35.28 -34.86
CA VAL A 123 -1.37 34.97 -36.15
C VAL A 123 -2.21 33.98 -36.95
N ARG A 124 -2.70 32.91 -36.32
CA ARG A 124 -3.57 31.93 -36.99
C ARG A 124 -4.81 32.58 -37.59
N ASP A 125 -5.48 33.42 -36.80
CA ASP A 125 -6.72 34.07 -37.24
C ASP A 125 -6.44 35.06 -38.39
N SER A 126 -5.30 35.77 -38.40
CA SER A 126 -4.85 36.61 -39.50
C SER A 126 -4.58 35.79 -40.77
N VAL A 127 -3.87 34.65 -40.63
CA VAL A 127 -3.63 33.73 -41.76
C VAL A 127 -4.93 33.20 -42.35
N LEU A 128 -5.89 32.81 -41.51
CA LEU A 128 -7.19 32.33 -41.99
C LEU A 128 -7.98 33.42 -42.69
N ALA A 129 -7.91 34.67 -42.22
CA ALA A 129 -8.56 35.81 -42.86
C ALA A 129 -7.94 36.12 -44.24
N ASP A 130 -6.60 36.12 -44.38
CA ASP A 130 -5.92 36.36 -45.64
C ASP A 130 -6.20 35.29 -46.71
N LEU A 131 -6.43 34.06 -46.27
CA LEU A 131 -6.67 32.92 -47.16
C LEU A 131 -8.16 32.63 -47.40
N ALA A 132 -9.08 33.36 -46.77
CA ALA A 132 -10.53 33.11 -46.82
C ALA A 132 -11.13 33.24 -48.24
N GLU A 133 -10.62 34.14 -49.09
CA GLU A 133 -11.10 34.28 -50.46
C GLU A 133 -10.67 33.09 -51.36
N ARG A 134 -9.53 32.46 -51.04
CA ARG A 134 -8.98 31.34 -51.82
C ARG A 134 -9.48 29.99 -51.34
N PHE A 135 -9.68 29.84 -50.02
CA PHE A 135 -10.05 28.63 -49.35
C PHE A 135 -11.19 28.92 -48.38
N GLY A 136 -12.45 28.93 -48.85
CA GLY A 136 -13.58 29.44 -48.11
C GLY A 136 -14.58 28.41 -47.60
N THR A 137 -14.37 27.13 -47.87
CA THR A 137 -15.27 26.07 -47.35
C THR A 137 -14.95 25.71 -45.89
N GLU A 138 -15.89 25.12 -45.18
CA GLU A 138 -15.66 24.64 -43.81
C GLU A 138 -14.54 23.55 -43.77
N GLU A 139 -14.41 22.76 -44.83
CA GLU A 139 -13.37 21.73 -44.95
C GLU A 139 -12.01 22.40 -45.17
N ASP A 140 -11.93 23.44 -46.00
CA ASP A 140 -10.70 24.24 -46.19
C ASP A 140 -10.24 24.87 -44.87
N VAL A 141 -11.14 25.47 -44.09
CA VAL A 141 -10.78 26.09 -42.82
C VAL A 141 -10.20 25.06 -41.85
N LYS A 142 -10.72 23.82 -41.83
CA LYS A 142 -10.13 22.72 -41.03
C LYS A 142 -8.73 22.36 -41.54
N ALA A 143 -8.58 22.23 -42.85
CA ALA A 143 -7.30 21.93 -43.49
C ALA A 143 -6.25 23.03 -43.24
N LEU A 144 -6.62 24.31 -43.37
CA LEU A 144 -5.72 25.42 -43.05
C LEU A 144 -5.27 25.46 -41.60
N LYS A 145 -6.17 25.13 -40.65
CA LYS A 145 -5.81 24.99 -39.21
C LYS A 145 -4.82 23.85 -38.99
N ALA A 146 -5.01 22.74 -39.66
CA ALA A 146 -4.10 21.59 -39.58
C ALA A 146 -2.72 21.94 -40.21
N ALA A 147 -2.72 22.60 -41.36
CA ALA A 147 -1.50 23.12 -42.01
C ALA A 147 -0.76 24.13 -41.11
N PHE A 148 -1.49 25.07 -40.48
CA PHE A 148 -0.92 26.03 -39.54
C PHE A 148 -0.23 25.37 -38.35
N ARG A 149 -0.85 24.33 -37.79
CA ARG A 149 -0.23 23.52 -36.71
C ARG A 149 1.05 22.85 -37.19
N SER A 150 1.08 22.35 -38.43
CA SER A 150 2.27 21.71 -39.03
C SER A 150 3.39 22.69 -39.27
N VAL A 151 3.08 23.90 -39.75
CA VAL A 151 4.04 25.02 -39.92
C VAL A 151 4.60 25.45 -38.57
N THR A 152 3.73 25.60 -37.54
CA THR A 152 4.15 25.91 -36.19
C THR A 152 5.11 24.83 -35.63
N LYS A 153 4.75 23.55 -35.79
CA LYS A 153 5.60 22.42 -35.42
C LYS A 153 6.98 22.51 -36.09
N LYS A 154 7.04 22.76 -37.39
CA LYS A 154 8.29 22.89 -38.15
C LYS A 154 9.18 24.00 -37.60
N LEU A 155 8.61 25.18 -37.36
CA LEU A 155 9.36 26.33 -36.82
C LEU A 155 9.91 26.08 -35.43
N VAL A 156 9.10 25.51 -34.53
CA VAL A 156 9.52 25.14 -33.16
C VAL A 156 10.68 24.15 -33.20
N ARG A 157 10.55 23.07 -33.97
CA ARG A 157 11.59 22.05 -34.13
C ARG A 157 12.87 22.62 -34.69
N HIS A 158 12.77 23.39 -35.77
CA HIS A 158 13.92 24.04 -36.42
C HIS A 158 14.67 24.95 -35.43
N ARG A 159 13.96 25.81 -34.68
CA ARG A 159 14.54 26.68 -33.66
C ARG A 159 15.26 25.87 -32.57
N THR A 160 14.63 24.84 -32.08
CA THR A 160 15.21 23.98 -31.01
C THR A 160 16.47 23.27 -31.51
N LEU A 161 16.45 22.71 -32.73
CA LEU A 161 17.56 21.93 -33.28
C LEU A 161 18.75 22.79 -33.78
N THR A 162 18.48 24.02 -34.20
CA THR A 162 19.53 24.91 -34.77
C THR A 162 20.09 25.90 -33.76
N GLN A 163 19.24 26.40 -32.84
CA GLN A 163 19.62 27.45 -31.89
C GLN A 163 19.77 26.93 -30.48
N GLY A 164 19.28 25.73 -30.17
CA GLY A 164 19.25 25.16 -28.79
C GLY A 164 18.29 25.91 -27.85
N VAL A 165 17.31 26.66 -28.41
CA VAL A 165 16.35 27.47 -27.66
C VAL A 165 14.95 26.90 -27.84
N ARG A 166 14.27 26.65 -26.74
CA ARG A 166 12.93 26.08 -26.67
C ARG A 166 11.84 27.15 -26.80
N MET A 167 10.57 26.73 -26.86
CA MET A 167 9.44 27.66 -27.01
C MET A 167 9.37 28.70 -25.89
N ASP A 168 9.67 28.31 -24.67
CA ASP A 168 9.65 29.18 -23.49
C ASP A 168 10.99 29.89 -23.20
N GLY A 169 11.93 29.84 -24.13
CA GLY A 169 13.23 30.47 -24.00
C GLY A 169 14.29 29.67 -23.25
N ARG A 170 13.92 28.54 -22.63
CA ARG A 170 14.88 27.64 -21.95
C ARG A 170 15.85 27.00 -22.94
N GLY A 171 17.03 26.63 -22.43
CA GLY A 171 17.95 25.70 -23.08
C GLY A 171 17.47 24.26 -22.99
N LEU A 172 18.18 23.36 -23.71
CA LEU A 172 17.74 21.95 -23.82
C LEU A 172 17.69 21.18 -22.52
N LYS A 173 18.53 21.55 -21.52
CA LYS A 173 18.68 20.88 -20.23
C LYS A 173 18.01 21.60 -19.06
N ASP A 174 17.45 22.77 -19.31
CA ASP A 174 16.90 23.61 -18.26
C ASP A 174 15.57 23.03 -17.75
N ILE A 175 15.40 23.11 -16.43
CA ILE A 175 14.17 22.76 -15.71
C ILE A 175 13.43 24.04 -15.37
N ARG A 176 12.11 24.05 -15.48
CA ARG A 176 11.26 25.16 -15.02
C ARG A 176 11.47 25.41 -13.51
N THR A 177 11.13 26.59 -13.05
CA THR A 177 11.14 26.91 -11.62
C THR A 177 10.35 25.89 -10.83
N LEU A 178 10.94 25.36 -9.76
CA LEU A 178 10.34 24.37 -8.89
C LEU A 178 9.86 25.00 -7.58
N GLY A 179 8.71 24.54 -7.10
CA GLY A 179 8.16 24.82 -5.78
C GLY A 179 7.73 23.51 -5.10
N ALA A 180 7.92 23.45 -3.78
CA ALA A 180 7.45 22.35 -2.96
C ALA A 180 6.98 22.88 -1.61
N GLU A 181 5.78 22.49 -1.17
CA GLU A 181 5.19 22.89 0.10
C GLU A 181 4.44 21.69 0.69
N VAL A 182 4.52 21.51 2.01
CA VAL A 182 3.81 20.45 2.76
C VAL A 182 2.83 21.06 3.76
N GLU A 183 1.98 20.26 4.40
CA GLU A 183 0.95 20.71 5.36
C GLU A 183 -0.09 21.66 4.76
N VAL A 184 -0.39 21.54 3.48
CA VAL A 184 -1.28 22.46 2.75
C VAL A 184 -2.74 22.35 3.21
N LEU A 185 -3.17 21.15 3.59
CA LEU A 185 -4.54 20.85 4.02
C LEU A 185 -4.59 20.42 5.49
N PRO A 186 -5.33 21.13 6.36
CA PRO A 186 -5.20 20.96 7.82
C PRO A 186 -5.86 19.70 8.40
N ARG A 187 -6.66 18.95 7.64
CA ARG A 187 -7.45 17.82 8.18
C ARG A 187 -7.09 16.46 7.60
N VAL A 188 -6.31 16.43 6.55
CA VAL A 188 -5.82 15.20 5.95
C VAL A 188 -4.63 14.66 6.73
N HIS A 189 -4.22 13.42 6.47
CA HIS A 189 -3.11 12.82 7.21
C HIS A 189 -1.75 13.31 6.71
N GLY A 190 -1.65 13.65 5.43
CA GLY A 190 -0.53 14.34 4.81
C GLY A 190 -0.96 15.02 3.52
N SER A 191 -0.37 16.17 3.22
CA SER A 191 -0.64 16.92 2.00
C SER A 191 0.57 17.69 1.54
N ALA A 192 0.69 17.86 0.22
CA ALA A 192 1.75 18.64 -0.38
C ALA A 192 1.31 19.26 -1.71
N ILE A 193 1.91 20.39 -2.05
CA ILE A 193 1.89 20.92 -3.41
C ILE A 193 3.30 20.79 -3.98
N PHE A 194 3.38 20.31 -5.21
CA PHE A 194 4.58 20.35 -6.01
C PHE A 194 4.32 21.13 -7.28
N GLU A 195 5.16 22.10 -7.54
CA GLU A 195 5.06 23.01 -8.69
C GLU A 195 6.26 22.89 -9.61
N ARG A 196 6.01 23.01 -10.89
CA ARG A 196 7.02 23.09 -11.94
C ARG A 196 6.53 24.01 -13.05
N GLY A 197 6.96 25.28 -13.00
CA GLY A 197 6.36 26.32 -13.80
C GLY A 197 4.84 26.37 -13.62
N GLU A 198 4.08 26.25 -14.70
CA GLU A 198 2.61 26.26 -14.70
C GLU A 198 1.98 24.90 -14.32
N THR A 199 2.78 23.87 -14.11
CA THR A 199 2.29 22.56 -13.63
C THR A 199 2.26 22.55 -12.11
N GLN A 200 1.08 22.39 -11.52
CA GLN A 200 0.87 22.34 -10.08
C GLN A 200 0.07 21.10 -9.71
N ILE A 201 0.59 20.31 -8.77
CA ILE A 201 -0.02 19.06 -8.29
C ILE A 201 -0.25 19.12 -6.79
N LEU A 202 -1.49 18.88 -6.38
CA LEU A 202 -1.85 18.64 -4.99
C LEU A 202 -1.78 17.13 -4.70
N GLY A 203 -0.89 16.73 -3.81
CA GLY A 203 -0.79 15.38 -3.28
C GLY A 203 -1.49 15.26 -1.93
N VAL A 204 -2.34 14.26 -1.75
CA VAL A 204 -3.05 14.02 -0.49
C VAL A 204 -2.91 12.55 -0.09
N THR A 205 -2.40 12.32 1.11
CA THR A 205 -2.25 10.98 1.69
C THR A 205 -3.30 10.73 2.77
N THR A 206 -3.96 9.59 2.68
CA THR A 206 -4.88 9.08 3.72
C THR A 206 -4.41 7.70 4.17
N LEU A 207 -4.28 7.53 5.48
CA LEU A 207 -3.91 6.27 6.13
C LEU A 207 -5.14 5.63 6.74
N ASN A 208 -5.25 4.30 6.65
CA ASN A 208 -6.33 3.57 7.31
C ASN A 208 -5.89 2.14 7.66
N MET A 209 -6.78 1.40 8.33
CA MET A 209 -6.56 0.00 8.70
C MET A 209 -6.35 -0.88 7.47
N LEU A 210 -5.56 -1.95 7.62
CA LEU A 210 -5.26 -2.91 6.55
C LEU A 210 -6.52 -3.52 5.91
N ARG A 211 -7.62 -3.72 6.65
CA ARG A 211 -8.90 -4.18 6.10
C ARG A 211 -9.47 -3.27 5.00
N MET A 212 -8.96 -2.03 4.88
CA MET A 212 -9.34 -1.07 3.84
C MET A 212 -8.48 -1.17 2.58
N GLU A 213 -7.64 -2.18 2.49
CA GLU A 213 -6.91 -2.52 1.26
C GLU A 213 -7.88 -2.77 0.11
N GLN A 214 -7.48 -2.37 -1.08
CA GLN A 214 -8.25 -2.67 -2.29
C GLN A 214 -8.23 -4.17 -2.55
N GLN A 215 -9.39 -4.77 -2.65
CA GLN A 215 -9.54 -6.16 -3.12
C GLN A 215 -9.42 -6.18 -4.63
N ILE A 216 -8.62 -7.13 -5.14
CA ILE A 216 -8.39 -7.36 -6.56
C ILE A 216 -9.03 -8.70 -6.92
N ASP A 217 -9.99 -8.66 -7.85
CA ASP A 217 -10.68 -9.85 -8.36
C ASP A 217 -10.43 -9.94 -9.88
N ASP A 218 -9.27 -10.45 -10.23
CA ASP A 218 -8.85 -10.70 -11.61
C ASP A 218 -8.04 -12.01 -11.70
N LEU A 219 -7.43 -12.28 -12.85
CA LEU A 219 -6.62 -13.49 -13.07
C LEU A 219 -5.19 -13.40 -12.54
N SER A 220 -4.81 -12.29 -11.90
CA SER A 220 -3.49 -12.16 -11.30
C SER A 220 -3.41 -12.89 -9.95
N PRO A 221 -2.21 -13.24 -9.49
CA PRO A 221 -2.03 -13.80 -8.15
C PRO A 221 -2.19 -12.77 -7.03
N ILE A 222 -2.29 -11.47 -7.36
CA ILE A 222 -2.42 -10.38 -6.38
C ILE A 222 -3.90 -10.22 -6.06
N THR A 223 -4.27 -10.48 -4.81
CA THR A 223 -5.66 -10.39 -4.32
C THR A 223 -5.95 -9.10 -3.56
N HIS A 224 -4.93 -8.44 -3.05
CA HIS A 224 -5.06 -7.22 -2.26
C HIS A 224 -3.97 -6.21 -2.65
N LYS A 225 -4.31 -4.93 -2.55
CA LYS A 225 -3.42 -3.83 -2.85
C LYS A 225 -3.48 -2.80 -1.73
N ARG A 226 -2.37 -2.69 -0.98
CA ARG A 226 -2.24 -1.82 0.19
C ARG A 226 -2.04 -0.36 -0.16
N TYR A 227 -1.27 -0.07 -1.21
CA TYR A 227 -1.03 1.26 -1.73
C TYR A 227 -1.90 1.51 -2.95
N MET A 228 -2.77 2.50 -2.87
CA MET A 228 -3.73 2.85 -3.91
C MET A 228 -3.45 4.28 -4.36
N HIS A 229 -3.02 4.46 -5.61
CA HIS A 229 -2.76 5.79 -6.17
C HIS A 229 -3.86 6.18 -7.16
N GLN A 230 -4.54 7.27 -6.89
CA GLN A 230 -5.54 7.87 -7.75
C GLN A 230 -5.00 9.17 -8.34
N TYR A 231 -4.86 9.23 -9.66
CA TYR A 231 -4.50 10.44 -10.40
C TYR A 231 -5.78 11.11 -10.92
N VAL A 232 -5.94 12.40 -10.65
CA VAL A 232 -7.09 13.20 -11.03
C VAL A 232 -6.63 14.32 -11.97
N PHE A 233 -7.22 14.37 -13.16
CA PHE A 233 -6.84 15.34 -14.19
C PHE A 233 -8.09 16.06 -14.72
N PRO A 234 -8.60 17.05 -14.00
CA PRO A 234 -9.80 17.77 -14.39
C PRO A 234 -9.53 18.70 -15.58
N PRO A 235 -10.53 19.00 -16.41
CA PRO A 235 -10.36 19.86 -17.59
C PRO A 235 -9.77 21.24 -17.26
N PHE A 236 -10.14 21.83 -16.13
CA PHE A 236 -9.66 23.15 -15.73
C PHE A 236 -8.13 23.20 -15.56
N SER A 237 -7.47 22.05 -15.28
CA SER A 237 -6.01 22.01 -15.14
C SER A 237 -5.25 22.43 -16.39
N THR A 238 -5.86 22.31 -17.56
CA THR A 238 -5.33 22.79 -18.85
C THR A 238 -6.00 24.09 -19.34
N GLY A 239 -6.89 24.68 -18.53
CA GLY A 239 -7.69 25.85 -18.91
C GLY A 239 -8.87 25.52 -19.83
N GLU A 240 -9.24 24.24 -19.93
CA GLU A 240 -10.31 23.80 -20.82
C GLU A 240 -11.63 23.57 -20.05
N THR A 241 -12.74 23.67 -20.78
CA THR A 241 -14.03 23.18 -20.30
C THR A 241 -14.22 21.73 -20.73
N GLY A 242 -14.87 20.92 -19.88
CA GLY A 242 -15.07 19.52 -20.23
C GLY A 242 -15.92 18.78 -19.21
N ARG A 243 -16.33 17.56 -19.57
CA ARG A 243 -17.10 16.68 -18.69
C ARG A 243 -16.21 16.09 -17.62
N VAL A 244 -16.58 16.26 -16.36
CA VAL A 244 -16.03 15.58 -15.20
C VAL A 244 -16.83 14.29 -14.94
N GLY A 245 -16.17 13.17 -14.69
CA GLY A 245 -16.83 11.89 -14.48
C GLY A 245 -15.86 10.77 -14.19
N ALA A 246 -16.11 9.56 -14.71
CA ALA A 246 -15.24 8.41 -14.53
C ALA A 246 -13.83 8.67 -15.10
N PRO A 247 -12.77 8.10 -14.48
CA PRO A 247 -11.41 8.25 -14.95
C PRO A 247 -11.24 7.81 -16.40
N LYS A 248 -10.54 8.61 -17.19
CA LYS A 248 -10.18 8.29 -18.56
C LYS A 248 -8.90 7.43 -18.58
N ARG A 249 -8.59 6.82 -19.73
CA ARG A 249 -7.37 6.00 -19.90
C ARG A 249 -6.08 6.73 -19.49
N ARG A 250 -5.99 8.03 -19.77
CA ARG A 250 -4.85 8.87 -19.35
C ARG A 250 -4.69 8.89 -17.84
N GLU A 251 -5.79 9.09 -17.10
CA GLU A 251 -5.76 9.13 -15.64
C GLU A 251 -5.37 7.77 -15.05
N ILE A 252 -5.89 6.68 -15.62
CA ILE A 252 -5.53 5.31 -15.21
C ILE A 252 -4.04 5.04 -15.46
N GLY A 253 -3.54 5.34 -16.67
CA GLY A 253 -2.13 5.10 -17.04
C GLY A 253 -1.14 5.94 -16.24
N HIS A 254 -1.43 7.24 -16.07
CA HIS A 254 -0.58 8.13 -15.27
C HIS A 254 -0.59 7.77 -13.79
N GLY A 255 -1.75 7.40 -13.24
CA GLY A 255 -1.87 6.91 -11.87
C GLY A 255 -1.07 5.62 -11.66
N ALA A 256 -1.17 4.67 -12.59
CA ALA A 256 -0.41 3.42 -12.53
C ALA A 256 1.11 3.63 -12.59
N LEU A 257 1.59 4.58 -13.42
CA LEU A 257 3.01 4.93 -13.49
C LEU A 257 3.50 5.57 -12.19
N ALA A 258 2.75 6.52 -11.62
CA ALA A 258 3.10 7.17 -10.36
C ALA A 258 3.08 6.17 -9.18
N GLU A 259 2.11 5.25 -9.16
CA GLU A 259 2.06 4.18 -8.19
C GLU A 259 3.28 3.26 -8.28
N ARG A 260 3.60 2.79 -9.48
CA ARG A 260 4.78 1.95 -9.75
C ARG A 260 6.08 2.61 -9.29
N ALA A 261 6.17 3.93 -9.44
CA ALA A 261 7.35 4.68 -9.03
C ALA A 261 7.58 4.67 -7.51
N LEU A 262 6.53 4.58 -6.70
CA LEU A 262 6.60 4.70 -5.25
C LEU A 262 6.59 3.35 -4.51
N VAL A 263 5.95 2.32 -5.07
CA VAL A 263 5.84 0.99 -4.45
C VAL A 263 7.19 0.44 -3.95
N PRO A 264 8.31 0.53 -4.70
CA PRO A 264 9.59 -0.03 -4.26
C PRO A 264 10.19 0.61 -3.01
N VAL A 265 9.77 1.82 -2.66
CA VAL A 265 10.30 2.58 -1.51
C VAL A 265 9.35 2.64 -0.32
N LEU A 266 8.18 2.03 -0.42
CA LEU A 266 7.24 1.96 0.70
C LEU A 266 7.78 1.04 1.81
N PRO A 267 7.46 1.35 3.08
CA PRO A 267 7.79 0.47 4.20
C PRO A 267 7.04 -0.85 4.09
N GLY A 268 7.57 -1.92 4.68
CA GLY A 268 6.92 -3.23 4.76
C GLY A 268 5.61 -3.19 5.56
N ARG A 269 4.75 -4.20 5.35
CA ARG A 269 3.45 -4.31 6.03
C ARG A 269 3.59 -4.41 7.56
N GLU A 270 4.61 -5.13 8.03
CA GLU A 270 4.88 -5.27 9.46
C GLU A 270 5.43 -3.99 10.10
N GLU A 271 6.21 -3.23 9.33
CA GLU A 271 6.83 -1.98 9.78
C GLU A 271 5.85 -0.82 9.83
N PHE A 272 4.94 -0.75 8.84
CA PHE A 272 3.94 0.29 8.72
C PHE A 272 2.59 -0.33 8.30
N PRO A 273 1.78 -0.82 9.27
CA PRO A 273 0.60 -1.65 9.02
C PRO A 273 -0.63 -0.83 8.62
N TYR A 274 -0.50 0.00 7.61
CA TYR A 274 -1.58 0.85 7.10
C TYR A 274 -1.89 0.56 5.64
N ALA A 275 -3.17 0.59 5.28
CA ALA A 275 -3.61 0.84 3.93
C ALA A 275 -3.39 2.32 3.61
N ILE A 276 -2.77 2.62 2.48
CA ILE A 276 -2.36 3.97 2.08
C ILE A 276 -3.13 4.34 0.82
N ARG A 277 -3.96 5.38 0.91
CA ARG A 277 -4.59 5.98 -0.27
C ARG A 277 -3.91 7.30 -0.59
N GLN A 278 -3.33 7.37 -1.77
CA GLN A 278 -2.71 8.55 -2.35
C GLN A 278 -3.62 9.11 -3.43
N VAL A 279 -3.91 10.40 -3.36
CA VAL A 279 -4.56 11.14 -4.43
C VAL A 279 -3.60 12.22 -4.91
N SER A 280 -3.39 12.29 -6.22
CA SER A 280 -2.69 13.40 -6.85
C SER A 280 -3.64 14.10 -7.82
N GLU A 281 -3.93 15.36 -7.56
CA GLU A 281 -4.84 16.18 -8.35
C GLU A 281 -4.08 17.29 -9.07
N ALA A 282 -4.23 17.34 -10.38
CA ALA A 282 -3.62 18.40 -11.20
C ALA A 282 -4.44 19.69 -11.07
N LEU A 283 -3.87 20.70 -10.41
CA LEU A 283 -4.44 22.04 -10.29
C LEU A 283 -4.10 22.89 -11.52
N GLY A 284 -2.90 22.70 -12.07
CA GLY A 284 -2.44 23.27 -13.33
C GLY A 284 -1.59 22.27 -14.10
N SER A 285 -1.62 22.29 -15.42
CA SER A 285 -0.87 21.37 -16.26
C SER A 285 -0.34 21.99 -17.54
N ASN A 286 0.97 21.95 -17.70
CA ASN A 286 1.68 22.27 -18.95
C ASN A 286 2.81 21.25 -19.17
N GLY A 287 2.42 19.98 -19.40
CA GLY A 287 3.35 18.85 -19.58
C GLY A 287 3.97 18.31 -18.29
N SER A 288 4.45 17.08 -18.36
CA SER A 288 5.13 16.38 -17.25
C SER A 288 4.32 16.21 -15.95
N THR A 289 3.00 16.20 -16.04
CA THR A 289 2.06 16.21 -14.91
C THR A 289 2.13 14.92 -14.09
N SER A 290 2.27 13.74 -14.74
CA SER A 290 2.41 12.45 -14.04
C SER A 290 3.69 12.39 -13.19
N MET A 291 4.77 12.98 -13.67
CA MET A 291 6.03 13.04 -12.91
C MET A 291 5.98 14.08 -11.77
N GLY A 292 5.24 15.16 -11.96
CA GLY A 292 4.87 16.06 -10.85
C GLY A 292 4.06 15.34 -9.77
N SER A 293 3.17 14.42 -10.17
CA SER A 293 2.41 13.58 -9.22
C SER A 293 3.29 12.66 -8.38
N VAL A 294 4.37 12.11 -8.95
CA VAL A 294 5.37 11.33 -8.19
C VAL A 294 6.00 12.19 -7.10
N CYS A 295 6.41 13.42 -7.44
CA CYS A 295 7.03 14.35 -6.50
C CYS A 295 6.05 14.77 -5.38
N ALA A 296 4.83 15.22 -5.73
CA ALA A 296 3.80 15.61 -4.77
C ALA A 296 3.41 14.45 -3.84
N SER A 297 3.35 13.23 -4.38
CA SER A 297 3.03 12.04 -3.59
C SER A 297 4.15 11.67 -2.64
N THR A 298 5.41 11.76 -3.05
CA THR A 298 6.56 11.58 -2.16
C THR A 298 6.50 12.54 -0.97
N LEU A 299 6.28 13.84 -1.24
CA LEU A 299 6.18 14.87 -0.22
C LEU A 299 5.01 14.61 0.74
N SER A 300 3.82 14.31 0.21
CA SER A 300 2.62 14.07 1.04
C SER A 300 2.70 12.77 1.84
N LEU A 301 3.40 11.74 1.36
CA LEU A 301 3.67 10.51 2.11
C LEU A 301 4.61 10.78 3.28
N LEU A 302 5.70 11.52 3.07
CA LEU A 302 6.61 11.94 4.13
C LEU A 302 5.87 12.79 5.17
N ASN A 303 5.06 13.76 4.74
CA ASN A 303 4.25 14.60 5.64
C ASN A 303 3.19 13.79 6.41
N ALA A 304 2.70 12.66 5.87
CA ALA A 304 1.82 11.74 6.58
C ALA A 304 2.54 10.85 7.61
N GLY A 305 3.85 10.97 7.74
CA GLY A 305 4.66 10.13 8.63
C GLY A 305 4.97 8.74 8.06
N VAL A 306 4.83 8.53 6.74
CA VAL A 306 5.19 7.26 6.11
C VAL A 306 6.71 7.15 6.01
N PRO A 307 7.35 6.14 6.65
CA PRO A 307 8.80 5.99 6.64
C PRO A 307 9.28 5.39 5.30
N LEU A 308 9.28 6.22 4.25
CA LEU A 308 9.78 5.82 2.93
C LEU A 308 11.25 5.40 3.03
N ARG A 309 11.63 4.36 2.29
CA ARG A 309 13.03 3.91 2.18
C ARG A 309 13.95 4.99 1.60
N ALA A 310 13.43 5.74 0.64
CA ALA A 310 14.04 6.91 0.05
C ALA A 310 12.99 7.77 -0.65
N PRO A 311 13.19 9.08 -0.77
CA PRO A 311 12.35 9.93 -1.59
C PRO A 311 12.52 9.60 -3.09
N VAL A 312 11.44 9.77 -3.85
CA VAL A 312 11.40 9.55 -5.29
C VAL A 312 11.00 10.83 -6.00
N ALA A 313 11.74 11.20 -7.04
CA ALA A 313 11.35 12.26 -7.95
C ALA A 313 11.17 11.75 -9.36
N GLY A 314 10.40 12.46 -10.18
CA GLY A 314 10.13 12.12 -11.57
C GLY A 314 10.34 13.29 -12.52
N ILE A 315 10.79 12.98 -13.74
CA ILE A 315 11.01 13.92 -14.83
C ILE A 315 10.49 13.34 -16.14
N ALA A 316 9.99 14.21 -17.05
CA ALA A 316 9.70 13.85 -18.43
C ALA A 316 10.70 14.50 -19.36
N MET A 317 11.28 13.66 -20.20
CA MET A 317 12.24 14.00 -21.23
C MET A 317 11.55 13.95 -22.59
N GLY A 318 12.00 14.79 -23.51
CA GLY A 318 11.58 14.77 -24.90
C GLY A 318 12.75 14.60 -25.85
N LEU A 319 12.41 14.44 -27.11
CA LEU A 319 13.39 14.36 -28.18
C LEU A 319 12.83 15.06 -29.43
N MET A 320 13.67 15.81 -30.08
CA MET A 320 13.45 16.29 -31.46
C MET A 320 14.58 15.81 -32.38
N HIS A 321 14.21 15.35 -33.55
CA HIS A 321 15.15 14.85 -34.56
C HIS A 321 14.72 15.32 -35.94
N GLU A 322 15.64 15.82 -36.71
CA GLU A 322 15.37 16.24 -38.08
C GLU A 322 16.65 16.19 -38.91
N GLU A 323 16.50 15.99 -40.22
CA GLU A 323 17.60 16.16 -41.16
C GLU A 323 17.64 17.64 -41.62
N ILE A 324 18.72 18.33 -41.24
CA ILE A 324 18.93 19.74 -41.56
C ILE A 324 20.26 19.85 -42.31
N ASP A 325 20.24 20.41 -43.53
CA ASP A 325 21.41 20.57 -44.40
C ASP A 325 22.17 19.26 -44.66
N GLY A 326 21.43 18.13 -44.80
CA GLY A 326 21.99 16.80 -45.03
C GLY A 326 22.68 16.18 -43.81
N GLN A 327 22.45 16.76 -42.64
CA GLN A 327 22.94 16.20 -41.34
C GLN A 327 21.76 15.91 -40.41
N THR A 328 21.75 14.72 -39.87
CA THR A 328 20.79 14.34 -38.81
C THR A 328 21.14 15.06 -37.52
N ARG A 329 20.22 15.87 -37.00
CA ARG A 329 20.35 16.58 -35.73
C ARG A 329 19.41 15.98 -34.70
N TRP A 330 19.89 15.88 -33.48
CA TRP A 330 19.17 15.36 -32.31
C TRP A 330 19.20 16.38 -31.17
N ALA A 331 18.09 16.59 -30.50
CA ALA A 331 18.00 17.41 -29.29
C ALA A 331 17.16 16.72 -28.25
N THR A 332 17.80 16.27 -27.16
CA THR A 332 17.12 15.74 -25.97
C THR A 332 16.71 16.89 -25.07
N LEU A 333 15.45 16.93 -24.66
CA LEU A 333 14.85 18.01 -23.89
C LEU A 333 14.55 17.52 -22.46
N THR A 334 14.96 18.28 -21.46
CA THR A 334 14.60 18.05 -20.06
C THR A 334 13.35 18.84 -19.70
N ASP A 335 12.43 18.25 -18.93
CA ASP A 335 11.22 18.90 -18.45
C ASP A 335 10.36 19.49 -19.58
N ILE A 336 9.78 18.59 -20.39
CA ILE A 336 9.02 18.99 -21.58
C ILE A 336 7.68 19.65 -21.25
N LEU A 337 7.33 20.63 -22.07
CA LEU A 337 6.01 21.24 -22.12
C LEU A 337 5.01 20.32 -22.84
N GLY A 338 3.71 20.57 -22.66
CA GLY A 338 2.66 19.84 -23.40
C GLY A 338 2.75 20.01 -24.90
N SER A 339 3.15 21.20 -25.40
CA SER A 339 3.42 21.45 -26.81
C SER A 339 4.66 20.72 -27.34
N GLU A 340 5.69 20.55 -26.51
CA GLU A 340 6.91 19.80 -26.86
C GLU A 340 6.69 18.31 -26.91
N ASP A 341 5.79 17.76 -26.05
CA ASP A 341 5.29 16.38 -26.18
C ASP A 341 4.55 16.21 -27.54
N ALA A 342 3.65 17.12 -27.88
CA ALA A 342 2.89 17.04 -29.11
C ALA A 342 3.78 17.19 -30.40
N PHE A 343 4.77 18.07 -30.36
CA PHE A 343 5.66 18.38 -31.49
C PHE A 343 6.93 17.54 -31.54
N GLY A 344 7.31 16.93 -30.43
CA GLY A 344 8.48 16.06 -30.30
C GLY A 344 8.25 14.64 -30.83
N ASP A 345 9.32 13.87 -30.81
CA ASP A 345 9.40 12.52 -31.34
C ASP A 345 9.42 11.45 -30.26
N MET A 346 9.59 11.83 -28.98
CA MET A 346 9.67 10.95 -27.84
C MET A 346 9.03 11.61 -26.62
N ASP A 347 8.26 10.84 -25.85
CA ASP A 347 7.86 11.10 -24.47
C ASP A 347 8.51 10.03 -23.56
N PHE A 348 9.44 10.47 -22.74
CA PHE A 348 10.26 9.59 -21.93
C PHE A 348 10.20 10.01 -20.47
N LYS A 349 9.46 9.27 -19.65
CA LYS A 349 9.25 9.52 -18.23
C LYS A 349 10.16 8.62 -17.40
N VAL A 350 10.90 9.22 -16.49
CA VAL A 350 11.83 8.52 -15.59
C VAL A 350 11.58 8.97 -14.17
N ALA A 351 11.31 8.03 -13.28
CA ALA A 351 11.21 8.26 -11.84
C ALA A 351 12.22 7.39 -11.09
N GLY A 352 12.71 7.87 -9.96
CA GLY A 352 13.66 7.10 -9.15
C GLY A 352 14.13 7.84 -7.91
N THR A 353 14.88 7.11 -7.11
CA THR A 353 15.63 7.61 -5.95
C THR A 353 16.94 8.27 -6.39
N ARG A 354 17.82 8.62 -5.46
CA ARG A 354 19.19 9.04 -5.80
C ARG A 354 20.00 7.92 -6.45
N ASP A 355 19.72 6.67 -6.10
CA ASP A 355 20.57 5.54 -6.40
C ASP A 355 20.12 4.71 -7.61
N PHE A 356 18.80 4.63 -7.86
CA PHE A 356 18.27 3.80 -8.92
C PHE A 356 16.90 4.27 -9.43
N ILE A 357 16.54 3.77 -10.62
CA ILE A 357 15.25 4.02 -11.28
C ILE A 357 14.17 3.14 -10.67
N THR A 358 13.04 3.75 -10.29
CA THR A 358 11.88 3.03 -9.74
C THR A 358 10.78 2.82 -10.77
N ALA A 359 10.64 3.73 -11.75
CA ALA A 359 9.71 3.56 -12.87
C ALA A 359 10.21 4.28 -14.12
N LEU A 360 9.83 3.73 -15.28
CA LEU A 360 10.20 4.26 -16.57
C LEU A 360 9.08 3.97 -17.58
N GLN A 361 8.75 4.96 -18.41
CA GLN A 361 7.88 4.83 -19.56
C GLN A 361 8.51 5.53 -20.75
N LEU A 362 8.62 4.85 -21.89
CA LEU A 362 9.10 5.37 -23.14
C LEU A 362 8.07 5.14 -24.24
N ASP A 363 7.66 6.21 -24.89
CA ASP A 363 6.90 6.21 -26.13
C ASP A 363 7.66 7.01 -27.20
N THR A 364 7.83 6.43 -28.38
CA THR A 364 8.49 7.12 -29.51
C THR A 364 7.67 7.06 -30.78
N LYS A 365 7.72 8.14 -31.55
CA LYS A 365 7.13 8.27 -32.90
C LYS A 365 8.12 7.88 -34.00
N LEU A 366 9.38 7.60 -33.62
CA LEU A 366 10.45 7.23 -34.55
C LEU A 366 10.53 5.72 -34.74
N ASP A 367 11.09 5.30 -35.85
CA ASP A 367 11.40 3.90 -36.14
C ASP A 367 12.66 3.43 -35.38
N GLY A 368 12.68 3.67 -34.07
CA GLY A 368 13.76 3.34 -33.16
C GLY A 368 14.61 4.53 -32.75
N LEU A 369 15.24 4.36 -31.61
CA LEU A 369 16.16 5.34 -31.03
C LEU A 369 17.57 4.76 -31.04
N PRO A 370 18.59 5.54 -31.47
CA PRO A 370 19.98 5.17 -31.27
C PRO A 370 20.29 4.96 -29.78
N SER A 371 21.07 3.94 -29.45
CA SER A 371 21.37 3.57 -28.06
C SER A 371 22.11 4.66 -27.28
N ASP A 372 22.93 5.44 -27.97
CA ASP A 372 23.66 6.59 -27.40
C ASP A 372 22.73 7.76 -27.06
N ILE A 373 21.72 8.01 -27.89
CA ILE A 373 20.68 9.02 -27.64
C ILE A 373 19.87 8.62 -26.41
N LEU A 374 19.46 7.34 -26.33
CA LEU A 374 18.69 6.84 -25.18
C LEU A 374 19.51 6.86 -23.87
N ALA A 375 20.78 6.44 -23.94
CA ALA A 375 21.69 6.51 -22.79
C ALA A 375 21.96 7.96 -22.36
N GLY A 376 22.10 8.88 -23.32
CA GLY A 376 22.21 10.31 -23.07
C GLY A 376 20.96 10.89 -22.38
N ALA A 377 19.76 10.51 -22.85
CA ALA A 377 18.51 10.91 -22.24
C ALA A 377 18.34 10.40 -20.81
N LEU A 378 18.73 9.14 -20.53
CA LEU A 378 18.76 8.57 -19.18
C LEU A 378 19.72 9.33 -18.25
N GLY A 379 20.92 9.64 -18.72
CA GLY A 379 21.90 10.45 -17.97
C GLY A 379 21.38 11.84 -17.64
N GLN A 380 20.78 12.51 -18.63
CA GLN A 380 20.17 13.85 -18.46
C GLN A 380 18.95 13.80 -17.50
N ALA A 381 18.14 12.75 -17.58
CA ALA A 381 17.03 12.52 -16.65
C ALA A 381 17.52 12.29 -15.21
N ARG A 382 18.64 11.61 -15.02
CA ARG A 382 19.27 11.43 -13.72
C ARG A 382 19.68 12.78 -13.10
N ASP A 383 20.38 13.62 -13.86
CA ASP A 383 20.82 14.92 -13.38
C ASP A 383 19.62 15.78 -12.95
N ALA A 384 18.55 15.79 -13.76
CA ALA A 384 17.30 16.47 -13.44
C ALA A 384 16.63 15.92 -12.18
N ARG A 385 16.55 14.60 -12.05
CA ARG A 385 15.96 13.92 -10.88
C ARG A 385 16.70 14.26 -9.59
N LEU A 386 18.03 14.26 -9.61
CA LEU A 386 18.84 14.62 -8.44
C LEU A 386 18.59 16.08 -8.03
N PHE A 387 18.52 16.99 -8.97
CA PHE A 387 18.19 18.40 -8.71
C PHE A 387 16.79 18.56 -8.11
N ILE A 388 15.79 17.84 -8.62
CA ILE A 388 14.42 17.88 -8.09
C ILE A 388 14.39 17.34 -6.65
N LEU A 389 15.09 16.25 -6.37
CA LEU A 389 15.20 15.68 -5.01
C LEU A 389 15.82 16.68 -4.03
N ASP A 390 16.80 17.49 -4.47
CA ASP A 390 17.40 18.51 -3.62
C ASP A 390 16.43 19.66 -3.29
N VAL A 391 15.56 20.02 -4.23
CA VAL A 391 14.49 21.00 -3.99
C VAL A 391 13.42 20.45 -3.06
N MET A 392 12.99 19.21 -3.29
CA MET A 392 12.00 18.55 -2.43
C MET A 392 12.49 18.42 -0.99
N ALA A 393 13.77 18.13 -0.77
CA ALA A 393 14.38 18.01 0.54
C ALA A 393 14.42 19.33 1.33
N GLN A 394 14.27 20.50 0.67
CA GLN A 394 14.14 21.78 1.35
C GLN A 394 12.76 21.97 2.00
N ALA A 395 11.73 21.29 1.48
CA ALA A 395 10.39 21.32 2.05
C ALA A 395 10.21 20.22 3.12
N ILE A 396 10.68 19.02 2.85
CA ILE A 396 10.68 17.89 3.79
C ILE A 396 11.74 16.85 3.37
N ASP A 397 12.62 16.48 4.30
CA ASP A 397 13.70 15.50 4.06
C ASP A 397 13.55 14.21 4.88
N THR A 398 12.76 14.25 5.93
CA THR A 398 12.46 13.11 6.82
C THR A 398 10.96 13.01 7.05
N PRO A 399 10.42 11.82 7.36
CA PRO A 399 9.00 11.69 7.69
C PRO A 399 8.63 12.52 8.92
N ASP A 400 7.52 13.26 8.82
CA ASP A 400 6.92 13.97 9.95
C ASP A 400 6.28 12.99 10.95
N GLU A 401 5.88 13.52 12.11
CA GLU A 401 4.99 12.79 13.00
C GLU A 401 3.62 12.63 12.35
N MET A 402 3.01 11.44 12.51
CA MET A 402 1.68 11.19 11.99
C MET A 402 0.67 12.19 12.56
N ALA A 403 -0.17 12.73 11.70
CA ALA A 403 -1.24 13.65 12.08
C ALA A 403 -2.11 13.08 13.23
N PRO A 404 -2.60 13.93 14.14
CA PRO A 404 -3.49 13.48 15.22
C PRO A 404 -4.79 12.82 14.72
N THR A 405 -5.20 13.16 13.50
CA THR A 405 -6.39 12.59 12.81
C THR A 405 -6.13 11.22 12.21
N ALA A 406 -4.87 10.80 12.07
CA ALA A 406 -4.53 9.49 11.53
C ALA A 406 -4.80 8.38 12.56
N PRO A 407 -5.39 7.25 12.17
CA PRO A 407 -5.63 6.15 13.09
C PRO A 407 -4.30 5.62 13.65
N ARG A 408 -4.30 5.25 14.93
CA ARG A 408 -3.14 4.60 15.57
C ARG A 408 -3.31 3.08 15.48
N VAL A 409 -2.29 2.40 15.00
CA VAL A 409 -2.31 0.93 14.88
C VAL A 409 -1.29 0.34 15.84
N LEU A 410 -1.79 -0.51 16.76
CA LEU A 410 -0.97 -1.36 17.62
C LEU A 410 -0.89 -2.76 17.02
N THR A 411 0.26 -3.39 17.15
CA THR A 411 0.45 -4.77 16.71
C THR A 411 0.63 -5.67 17.94
N VAL A 412 -0.14 -6.75 18.00
CA VAL A 412 -0.04 -7.79 19.03
C VAL A 412 0.20 -9.12 18.36
N ARG A 413 1.07 -9.94 18.91
CA ARG A 413 1.29 -11.31 18.43
C ARG A 413 0.65 -12.30 19.40
N ILE A 414 -0.22 -13.15 18.87
CA ILE A 414 -0.90 -14.21 19.63
C ILE A 414 -0.48 -15.59 19.11
N PRO A 415 -0.55 -16.64 19.93
CA PRO A 415 -0.36 -18.01 19.45
C PRO A 415 -1.38 -18.37 18.37
N VAL A 416 -0.94 -19.07 17.31
CA VAL A 416 -1.79 -19.43 16.16
C VAL A 416 -3.00 -20.28 16.59
N ASP A 417 -2.83 -21.15 17.58
CA ASP A 417 -3.92 -21.96 18.16
C ASP A 417 -4.98 -21.13 18.89
N LYS A 418 -4.68 -19.87 19.24
CA LYS A 418 -5.59 -18.93 19.90
C LYS A 418 -6.37 -18.03 18.95
N ILE A 419 -6.04 -18.03 17.67
CA ILE A 419 -6.74 -17.21 16.64
C ILE A 419 -8.25 -17.50 16.69
N GLY A 420 -8.63 -18.79 16.74
CA GLY A 420 -10.03 -19.19 16.79
C GLY A 420 -10.78 -18.71 18.04
N GLU A 421 -10.10 -18.57 19.18
CA GLU A 421 -10.68 -18.06 20.43
C GLU A 421 -10.89 -16.54 20.36
N VAL A 422 -9.92 -15.81 19.79
CA VAL A 422 -10.00 -14.34 19.61
C VAL A 422 -11.07 -13.96 18.59
N ILE A 423 -11.20 -14.70 17.50
CA ILE A 423 -12.25 -14.47 16.49
C ILE A 423 -13.61 -14.90 17.05
N GLY A 424 -13.65 -16.03 17.73
CA GLY A 424 -14.88 -16.62 18.28
C GLY A 424 -15.83 -17.20 17.22
N PRO A 425 -16.88 -17.94 17.63
CA PRO A 425 -17.85 -18.53 16.70
C PRO A 425 -18.52 -17.47 15.83
N LYS A 426 -18.34 -17.58 14.49
CA LYS A 426 -18.88 -16.63 13.48
C LYS A 426 -18.43 -15.17 13.73
N GLY A 427 -17.23 -14.96 14.25
CA GLY A 427 -16.69 -13.63 14.53
C GLY A 427 -17.28 -12.92 15.75
N LYS A 428 -18.04 -13.61 16.61
CA LYS A 428 -18.76 -12.98 17.72
C LYS A 428 -17.82 -12.31 18.73
N MET A 429 -16.69 -12.92 19.03
CA MET A 429 -15.77 -12.38 20.04
C MET A 429 -15.04 -11.15 19.54
N ILE A 430 -14.50 -11.22 18.33
CA ILE A 430 -13.81 -10.07 17.73
C ILE A 430 -14.75 -8.87 17.54
N ASN A 431 -16.00 -9.11 17.10
CA ASN A 431 -16.99 -8.04 16.97
C ASN A 431 -17.35 -7.43 18.33
N GLN A 432 -17.45 -8.25 19.38
CA GLN A 432 -17.70 -7.75 20.73
C GLN A 432 -16.56 -6.85 21.23
N ILE A 433 -15.30 -7.26 21.01
CA ILE A 433 -14.14 -6.42 21.38
C ILE A 433 -14.17 -5.10 20.63
N GLN A 434 -14.50 -5.12 19.33
CA GLN A 434 -14.59 -3.90 18.51
C GLN A 434 -15.73 -2.98 18.99
N GLU A 435 -16.89 -3.53 19.36
CA GLU A 435 -18.02 -2.75 19.90
C GLU A 435 -17.70 -2.14 21.26
N ASP A 436 -17.07 -2.91 22.16
CA ASP A 436 -16.78 -2.48 23.53
C ASP A 436 -15.67 -1.42 23.60
N THR A 437 -14.70 -1.48 22.68
CA THR A 437 -13.52 -0.62 22.71
C THR A 437 -13.55 0.52 21.68
N GLY A 438 -14.39 0.40 20.64
CA GLY A 438 -14.39 1.32 19.49
C GLY A 438 -13.18 1.14 18.57
N ALA A 439 -12.36 0.10 18.77
CA ALA A 439 -11.20 -0.20 17.94
C ALA A 439 -11.55 -1.17 16.81
N ASP A 440 -10.82 -1.11 15.72
CA ASP A 440 -10.89 -2.06 14.62
C ASP A 440 -9.79 -3.12 14.76
N LEU A 441 -10.13 -4.40 14.61
CA LEU A 441 -9.18 -5.51 14.68
C LEU A 441 -9.07 -6.25 13.35
N THR A 442 -7.82 -6.55 12.97
CA THR A 442 -7.51 -7.45 11.84
C THR A 442 -6.59 -8.54 12.35
N VAL A 443 -6.96 -9.81 12.14
CA VAL A 443 -6.19 -10.98 12.59
C VAL A 443 -5.65 -11.70 11.36
N GLU A 444 -4.33 -11.92 11.33
CA GLU A 444 -3.65 -12.66 10.29
C GLU A 444 -3.47 -14.13 10.66
N ASP A 445 -3.28 -14.98 9.66
CA ASP A 445 -3.13 -16.44 9.84
C ASP A 445 -1.87 -16.84 10.64
N ASP A 446 -0.88 -15.95 10.71
CA ASP A 446 0.36 -16.17 11.47
C ASP A 446 0.24 -15.80 12.97
N GLY A 447 -0.91 -15.31 13.41
CA GLY A 447 -1.17 -14.84 14.77
C GLY A 447 -0.87 -13.37 15.01
N THR A 448 -0.57 -12.59 13.98
CA THR A 448 -0.43 -11.14 14.11
C THR A 448 -1.82 -10.50 14.16
N VAL A 449 -2.06 -9.66 15.17
CA VAL A 449 -3.30 -8.90 15.36
C VAL A 449 -2.98 -7.41 15.25
N TYR A 450 -3.55 -6.76 14.26
CA TYR A 450 -3.50 -5.31 14.10
C TYR A 450 -4.73 -4.67 14.73
N ILE A 451 -4.50 -3.74 15.63
CA ILE A 451 -5.52 -3.04 16.42
C ILE A 451 -5.45 -1.56 16.07
N GLY A 452 -6.43 -1.04 15.35
CA GLY A 452 -6.49 0.35 14.99
C GLY A 452 -7.62 1.08 15.70
N ALA A 453 -7.30 2.27 16.22
CA ALA A 453 -8.28 3.13 16.84
C ALA A 453 -8.00 4.60 16.54
N THR A 454 -9.03 5.42 16.70
CA THR A 454 -8.92 6.88 16.56
C THR A 454 -8.17 7.54 17.71
N ASP A 455 -7.98 6.82 18.83
CA ASP A 455 -7.27 7.29 20.01
C ASP A 455 -6.49 6.16 20.70
N GLY A 456 -5.47 6.53 21.49
CA GLY A 456 -4.62 5.59 22.21
C GLY A 456 -5.35 4.72 23.22
N PRO A 457 -6.20 5.28 24.12
CA PRO A 457 -6.95 4.49 25.10
C PRO A 457 -7.81 3.37 24.50
N SER A 458 -8.51 3.64 23.41
CA SER A 458 -9.30 2.62 22.70
C SER A 458 -8.42 1.48 22.14
N ALA A 459 -7.28 1.82 21.55
CA ALA A 459 -6.33 0.82 21.05
C ALA A 459 -5.74 -0.03 22.18
N GLU A 460 -5.40 0.58 23.31
CA GLU A 460 -4.88 -0.13 24.50
C GLU A 460 -5.93 -1.05 25.13
N ALA A 461 -7.18 -0.59 25.26
CA ALA A 461 -8.27 -1.41 25.77
C ALA A 461 -8.51 -2.66 24.90
N ALA A 462 -8.47 -2.50 23.57
CA ALA A 462 -8.60 -3.62 22.65
C ALA A 462 -7.41 -4.58 22.72
N ARG A 463 -6.18 -4.06 22.83
CA ARG A 463 -4.97 -4.87 23.04
C ARG A 463 -5.10 -5.72 24.30
N ASP A 464 -5.55 -5.12 25.41
CA ASP A 464 -5.69 -5.81 26.69
C ASP A 464 -6.78 -6.88 26.62
N ALA A 465 -7.90 -6.61 25.92
CA ALA A 465 -8.94 -7.60 25.69
C ALA A 465 -8.44 -8.79 24.85
N VAL A 466 -7.68 -8.54 23.77
CA VAL A 466 -7.07 -9.60 22.95
C VAL A 466 -6.08 -10.42 23.78
N ASN A 467 -5.21 -9.77 24.57
CA ASN A 467 -4.23 -10.45 25.42
C ASN A 467 -4.90 -11.27 26.53
N ALA A 468 -6.00 -10.80 27.10
CA ALA A 468 -6.75 -11.56 28.11
C ALA A 468 -7.28 -12.90 27.57
N ILE A 469 -7.59 -12.96 26.28
CA ILE A 469 -8.06 -14.18 25.62
C ILE A 469 -6.88 -15.07 25.18
N ALA A 470 -5.90 -14.46 24.49
CA ALA A 470 -4.82 -15.20 23.83
C ALA A 470 -3.68 -15.58 24.77
N ASN A 471 -3.36 -14.70 25.73
CA ASN A 471 -2.27 -14.84 26.68
C ASN A 471 -2.79 -14.64 28.12
N PRO A 472 -3.75 -15.46 28.60
CA PRO A 472 -4.30 -15.29 29.93
C PRO A 472 -3.19 -15.43 30.96
N GLN A 473 -2.96 -14.39 31.77
CA GLN A 473 -2.02 -14.47 32.86
C GLN A 473 -2.51 -15.56 33.82
N MET A 474 -1.63 -16.50 34.14
CA MET A 474 -1.96 -17.50 35.17
C MET A 474 -1.94 -16.79 36.52
N PRO A 475 -3.04 -16.87 37.31
CA PRO A 475 -3.06 -16.34 38.64
C PRO A 475 -1.91 -16.91 39.49
N GLU A 476 -1.30 -16.11 40.35
CA GLU A 476 -0.23 -16.56 41.23
C GLU A 476 -0.78 -17.14 42.51
N ILE A 477 -0.10 -18.16 43.04
CA ILE A 477 -0.49 -18.77 44.35
C ILE A 477 -0.38 -17.70 45.45
N GLY A 478 -1.44 -17.51 46.20
CA GLY A 478 -1.58 -16.48 47.23
C GLY A 478 -2.27 -15.21 46.78
N GLU A 479 -2.57 -15.08 45.48
CA GLU A 479 -3.30 -13.93 44.93
C GLU A 479 -4.79 -14.00 45.31
N ARG A 480 -5.39 -12.82 45.62
CA ARG A 480 -6.79 -12.70 46.05
C ARG A 480 -7.66 -12.14 44.94
N PHE A 481 -8.83 -12.73 44.79
CA PHE A 481 -9.81 -12.37 43.76
C PHE A 481 -11.21 -12.21 44.36
N VAL A 482 -11.97 -11.27 43.84
CA VAL A 482 -13.41 -11.23 43.97
C VAL A 482 -14.02 -11.97 42.78
N GLY A 483 -14.13 -13.30 42.91
CA GLY A 483 -14.61 -14.14 41.83
C GLY A 483 -16.14 -14.27 41.81
N THR A 484 -16.68 -14.68 40.65
CA THR A 484 -18.11 -14.94 40.48
C THR A 484 -18.35 -16.45 40.38
N VAL A 485 -19.32 -16.99 41.12
CA VAL A 485 -19.72 -18.39 41.06
C VAL A 485 -20.37 -18.67 39.70
N VAL A 486 -19.74 -19.52 38.89
CA VAL A 486 -20.24 -19.92 37.57
C VAL A 486 -20.96 -21.25 37.56
N LYS A 487 -20.66 -22.11 38.54
CA LYS A 487 -21.30 -23.44 38.67
C LYS A 487 -21.19 -23.97 40.10
N THR A 488 -22.26 -24.57 40.60
CA THR A 488 -22.29 -25.30 41.87
C THR A 488 -22.31 -26.80 41.64
N THR A 489 -21.73 -27.56 42.59
CA THR A 489 -21.67 -29.01 42.58
C THR A 489 -21.79 -29.50 44.02
N THR A 490 -22.03 -30.82 44.24
CA THR A 490 -22.13 -31.43 45.58
C THR A 490 -20.85 -31.32 46.41
N PHE A 491 -19.69 -31.09 45.78
CA PHE A 491 -18.39 -31.02 46.45
C PHE A 491 -17.76 -29.61 46.49
N GLY A 492 -18.39 -28.61 45.87
CA GLY A 492 -17.88 -27.23 45.86
C GLY A 492 -18.51 -26.35 44.80
N ALA A 493 -18.05 -25.11 44.72
CA ALA A 493 -18.42 -24.13 43.73
C ALA A 493 -17.24 -23.85 42.80
N PHE A 494 -17.49 -23.72 41.49
CA PHE A 494 -16.53 -23.18 40.54
C PHE A 494 -16.69 -21.67 40.51
N VAL A 495 -15.59 -20.97 40.75
CA VAL A 495 -15.52 -19.52 40.82
C VAL A 495 -14.63 -19.02 39.70
N SER A 496 -15.16 -18.16 38.86
CA SER A 496 -14.39 -17.50 37.78
C SER A 496 -13.55 -16.39 38.39
N LEU A 497 -12.21 -16.49 38.20
CA LEU A 497 -11.23 -15.55 38.76
C LEU A 497 -10.89 -14.46 37.72
N THR A 498 -10.59 -14.90 36.51
CA THR A 498 -10.29 -14.08 35.32
C THR A 498 -10.98 -14.72 34.11
N PRO A 499 -11.17 -14.01 33.02
CA PRO A 499 -11.78 -14.56 31.79
C PRO A 499 -11.14 -15.90 31.39
N GLY A 500 -11.95 -16.98 31.37
CA GLY A 500 -11.51 -18.33 31.00
C GLY A 500 -10.75 -19.10 32.05
N LYS A 501 -10.65 -18.62 33.31
CA LYS A 501 -9.99 -19.31 34.43
C LYS A 501 -10.92 -19.47 35.62
N ASP A 502 -11.41 -20.69 35.81
CA ASP A 502 -12.27 -21.05 36.91
C ASP A 502 -11.49 -21.88 37.93
N GLY A 503 -11.62 -21.53 39.21
CA GLY A 503 -11.04 -22.28 40.32
C GLY A 503 -12.13 -23.00 41.13
N LEU A 504 -11.77 -24.12 41.76
CA LEU A 504 -12.66 -24.86 42.64
C LEU A 504 -12.55 -24.36 44.07
N LEU A 505 -13.62 -23.79 44.60
CA LEU A 505 -13.81 -23.54 46.01
C LEU A 505 -14.51 -24.76 46.61
N HIS A 506 -13.71 -25.64 47.27
CA HIS A 506 -14.22 -26.87 47.84
C HIS A 506 -15.21 -26.61 48.98
N ILE A 507 -16.19 -27.51 49.20
CA ILE A 507 -17.24 -27.40 50.23
C ILE A 507 -16.67 -27.21 51.66
N SER A 508 -15.45 -27.70 51.93
CA SER A 508 -14.76 -27.45 53.20
C SER A 508 -14.41 -25.98 53.41
N GLN A 509 -14.11 -25.24 52.33
CA GLN A 509 -13.85 -23.82 52.38
C GLN A 509 -15.15 -23.01 52.44
N ILE A 510 -16.19 -23.45 51.73
CA ILE A 510 -17.54 -22.84 51.78
C ILE A 510 -18.12 -22.91 53.20
N ARG A 511 -17.88 -23.99 53.95
CA ARG A 511 -18.27 -24.10 55.35
C ARG A 511 -17.68 -23.01 56.24
N ARG A 512 -16.49 -22.52 55.90
CA ARG A 512 -15.83 -21.46 56.67
C ARG A 512 -16.59 -20.12 56.52
N LEU A 513 -17.20 -19.87 55.37
CA LEU A 513 -18.00 -18.67 55.13
C LEU A 513 -19.22 -18.56 56.05
N VAL A 514 -19.74 -19.68 56.56
CA VAL A 514 -20.86 -19.76 57.49
C VAL A 514 -20.42 -20.16 58.92
N GLY A 515 -19.21 -19.78 59.31
CA GLY A 515 -18.67 -20.01 60.65
C GLY A 515 -18.45 -21.47 60.98
N GLY A 516 -18.10 -22.34 60.02
CA GLY A 516 -17.79 -23.75 60.22
C GLY A 516 -19.01 -24.67 60.42
N LYS A 517 -20.25 -24.23 60.22
CA LYS A 517 -21.46 -25.05 60.26
C LYS A 517 -21.43 -26.10 59.11
N ARG A 518 -22.12 -27.22 59.36
CA ARG A 518 -22.25 -28.26 58.34
C ARG A 518 -23.15 -27.79 57.25
N VAL A 519 -22.59 -27.73 56.03
CA VAL A 519 -23.30 -27.38 54.78
C VAL A 519 -23.67 -28.70 54.10
N GLU A 520 -24.95 -28.92 53.83
CA GLU A 520 -25.43 -30.13 53.15
C GLU A 520 -25.43 -29.94 51.65
N ASN A 521 -25.87 -28.80 51.17
CA ASN A 521 -25.79 -28.41 49.76
C ASN A 521 -25.01 -27.10 49.62
N VAL A 522 -24.18 -26.98 48.58
CA VAL A 522 -23.42 -25.77 48.28
C VAL A 522 -24.33 -24.59 48.00
N GLU A 523 -25.47 -24.86 47.36
CA GLU A 523 -26.47 -23.86 46.96
C GLU A 523 -27.18 -23.17 48.15
N ASP A 524 -27.09 -23.78 49.36
CA ASP A 524 -27.62 -23.15 50.58
C ASP A 524 -26.76 -21.94 51.03
N VAL A 525 -25.53 -21.82 50.49
CA VAL A 525 -24.54 -20.81 50.88
C VAL A 525 -24.10 -19.92 49.70
N LEU A 526 -23.91 -20.50 48.51
CA LEU A 526 -23.43 -19.82 47.31
C LEU A 526 -24.26 -20.25 46.09
N GLY A 527 -24.94 -19.30 45.47
CA GLY A 527 -25.67 -19.48 44.22
C GLY A 527 -24.83 -19.10 43.00
N VAL A 528 -25.22 -19.59 41.84
CA VAL A 528 -24.64 -19.15 40.57
C VAL A 528 -24.89 -17.66 40.36
N GLY A 529 -23.82 -16.89 40.11
CA GLY A 529 -23.85 -15.43 39.98
C GLY A 529 -23.39 -14.67 41.22
N ASP A 530 -23.24 -15.37 42.39
CA ASP A 530 -22.77 -14.73 43.59
C ASP A 530 -21.28 -14.37 43.50
N LYS A 531 -20.91 -13.25 44.13
CA LYS A 531 -19.52 -12.81 44.26
C LYS A 531 -18.95 -13.33 45.60
N VAL A 532 -17.77 -13.92 45.53
CA VAL A 532 -17.06 -14.45 46.71
C VAL A 532 -15.59 -14.07 46.66
N GLU A 533 -15.05 -13.61 47.80
CA GLU A 533 -13.61 -13.37 47.92
C GLU A 533 -12.87 -14.66 48.14
N VAL A 534 -11.90 -14.95 47.27
CA VAL A 534 -11.11 -16.18 47.27
C VAL A 534 -9.64 -15.88 47.10
N GLU A 535 -8.80 -16.75 47.61
CA GLU A 535 -7.35 -16.74 47.44
C GLU A 535 -6.94 -18.00 46.69
N LEU A 536 -6.06 -17.88 45.66
CA LEU A 536 -5.54 -19.05 44.96
C LEU A 536 -4.58 -19.82 45.86
N ALA A 537 -5.00 -21.02 46.28
CA ALA A 537 -4.24 -21.83 47.20
C ALA A 537 -3.23 -22.76 46.53
N GLU A 538 -3.62 -23.36 45.41
CA GLU A 538 -2.80 -24.36 44.72
C GLU A 538 -3.17 -24.45 43.22
N ILE A 539 -2.17 -24.74 42.40
CA ILE A 539 -2.35 -25.11 40.97
C ILE A 539 -1.85 -26.56 40.83
N ASP A 540 -2.74 -27.49 40.49
CA ASP A 540 -2.37 -28.89 40.32
C ASP A 540 -1.55 -29.11 39.02
N GLN A 541 -0.94 -30.32 38.88
CA GLN A 541 -0.15 -30.70 37.70
C GLN A 541 -0.94 -30.68 36.36
N ARG A 542 -2.26 -30.56 36.43
CA ARG A 542 -3.18 -30.48 35.30
C ARG A 542 -3.70 -29.05 35.06
N GLY A 543 -3.15 -28.05 35.77
CA GLY A 543 -3.54 -26.65 35.67
C GLY A 543 -4.88 -26.31 36.32
N LYS A 544 -5.43 -27.16 37.20
CA LYS A 544 -6.66 -26.85 37.95
C LYS A 544 -6.34 -26.00 39.15
N LEU A 545 -7.15 -24.96 39.33
CA LEU A 545 -7.00 -23.97 40.40
C LEU A 545 -7.83 -24.39 41.61
N SER A 546 -7.20 -24.49 42.79
CA SER A 546 -7.85 -24.73 44.08
C SER A 546 -7.88 -23.44 44.86
N LEU A 547 -9.04 -23.12 45.44
CA LEU A 547 -9.30 -21.84 46.08
C LEU A 547 -9.53 -22.01 47.59
N HIS A 548 -9.04 -21.02 48.35
CA HIS A 548 -9.42 -20.81 49.74
C HIS A 548 -10.40 -19.64 49.85
N ALA A 549 -11.38 -19.77 50.74
CA ALA A 549 -12.26 -18.63 51.04
C ALA A 549 -11.51 -17.59 51.89
N VAL A 550 -11.55 -16.35 51.49
CA VAL A 550 -11.10 -15.19 52.28
C VAL A 550 -12.27 -14.81 53.19
N LEU A 551 -12.03 -14.84 54.52
CA LEU A 551 -13.05 -14.59 55.53
C LEU A 551 -12.96 -13.16 56.04
N ASN A 552 -14.09 -12.52 56.26
CA ASN A 552 -14.17 -11.25 56.98
C ASN A 552 -14.08 -11.45 58.50
N GLU A 553 -13.95 -10.37 59.27
CA GLU A 553 -13.78 -10.44 60.75
C GLU A 553 -14.94 -11.15 61.45
N GLU A 554 -16.18 -10.98 61.00
CA GLU A 554 -17.37 -11.64 61.56
C GLU A 554 -17.35 -13.14 61.29
N GLN A 555 -16.95 -13.56 60.11
CA GLN A 555 -16.87 -14.98 59.72
C GLN A 555 -15.72 -15.69 60.48
N LEU A 556 -14.59 -15.01 60.67
CA LEU A 556 -13.47 -15.50 61.49
C LEU A 556 -13.88 -15.69 62.97
N ALA A 557 -14.60 -14.71 63.54
CA ALA A 557 -15.11 -14.80 64.89
C ALA A 557 -16.12 -15.96 65.05
N ALA A 558 -17.03 -16.13 64.10
CA ALA A 558 -18.02 -17.23 64.11
C ALA A 558 -17.35 -18.58 63.89
N GLU A 559 -16.30 -18.73 63.11
CA GLU A 559 -15.52 -19.95 62.92
C GLU A 559 -14.78 -20.35 64.26
N ALA A 560 -14.18 -19.33 64.90
CA ALA A 560 -13.49 -19.53 66.22
C ALA A 560 -14.46 -19.96 67.32
N GLU A 561 -15.64 -19.36 67.39
CA GLU A 561 -16.67 -19.71 68.39
C GLU A 561 -17.21 -21.12 68.18
N ASN A 562 -17.54 -21.51 66.94
CA ASN A 562 -17.98 -22.86 66.63
C ASN A 562 -16.87 -23.90 66.78
N GLY A 563 -15.61 -23.56 66.53
CA GLY A 563 -14.44 -24.40 66.83
C GLY A 563 -14.27 -24.65 68.29
N ALA A 564 -14.42 -23.64 69.15
CA ALA A 564 -14.37 -23.75 70.62
C ALA A 564 -15.53 -24.60 71.18
N ARG A 565 -16.73 -24.52 70.59
CA ARG A 565 -17.90 -25.32 70.96
C ARG A 565 -17.69 -26.80 70.63
N ARG A 566 -17.17 -27.15 69.44
CA ARG A 566 -16.84 -28.53 69.06
C ARG A 566 -15.72 -29.12 69.89
N ALA A 567 -14.75 -28.36 70.37
CA ALA A 567 -13.70 -28.81 71.28
C ALA A 567 -14.22 -29.07 72.68
N ARG A 568 -15.31 -28.42 73.11
CA ARG A 568 -16.00 -28.68 74.38
C ARG A 568 -16.88 -29.93 74.29
N ASP A 569 -17.62 -30.15 73.22
CA ASP A 569 -18.47 -31.31 72.96
C ASP A 569 -17.64 -32.60 72.73
N GLY A 570 -16.46 -32.49 72.07
CA GLY A 570 -15.54 -33.61 71.83
C GLY A 570 -14.88 -34.19 73.11
N ARG A 571 -14.72 -33.34 74.15
CA ARG A 571 -14.19 -33.85 75.46
C ARG A 571 -15.20 -34.72 76.27
N GLY A 572 -16.48 -34.64 75.97
CA GLY A 572 -17.52 -35.45 76.58
C GLY A 572 -17.61 -36.90 76.05
N ASP A 573 -17.09 -37.17 74.85
CA ASP A 573 -17.17 -38.49 74.19
C ASP A 573 -15.90 -39.33 74.36
N GLU A 574 -14.74 -38.78 74.74
CA GLU A 574 -13.53 -39.57 75.08
C GLU A 574 -13.62 -40.26 76.43
N GLU A 575 -14.31 -39.69 77.43
CA GLU A 575 -14.52 -40.33 78.70
C GLU A 575 -15.47 -41.54 78.63
N ARG A 576 -16.20 -41.75 77.56
CA ARG A 576 -17.16 -42.86 77.39
C ARG A 576 -16.61 -44.06 76.62
N ARG A 577 -15.40 -43.97 76.03
CA ARG A 577 -14.78 -45.04 75.23
C ARG A 577 -13.74 -45.89 75.95
N GLU A 578 -13.38 -45.60 77.21
CA GLU A 578 -12.40 -46.39 77.96
C GLU A 578 -12.96 -47.62 78.70
N ARG A 579 -14.24 -48.01 78.54
CA ARG A 579 -14.80 -49.20 79.17
C ARG A 579 -15.43 -50.17 78.16
N ARG A 580 -14.60 -50.96 77.44
CA ARG A 580 -14.94 -52.29 76.94
C ARG A 580 -13.71 -53.03 76.40
N PRO A 581 -13.55 -54.36 76.77
CA PRO A 581 -12.31 -55.10 76.62
C PRO A 581 -12.16 -55.76 75.23
N ARG A 582 -10.91 -55.98 74.89
CA ARG A 582 -10.43 -56.68 73.69
C ARG A 582 -10.98 -58.10 73.62
N ARG A 583 -11.37 -58.58 72.46
CA ARG A 583 -11.39 -59.99 72.05
C ARG A 583 -10.58 -60.14 70.76
N ASP A 584 -9.59 -61.01 70.92
CA ASP A 584 -8.66 -61.56 69.99
C ASP A 584 -9.30 -62.53 68.98
N ARG A 585 -8.79 -62.64 67.80
CA ARG A 585 -8.70 -63.76 66.84
C ARG A 585 -8.81 -63.20 65.45
N GLY A 586 -7.99 -63.58 64.46
CA GLY A 586 -7.06 -64.64 64.17
C GLY A 586 -6.83 -64.66 62.70
N GLU A 587 -5.69 -65.08 62.27
CA GLU A 587 -5.10 -65.16 60.98
C GLU A 587 -5.95 -65.77 59.86
N GLY A 588 -5.70 -65.43 58.62
CA GLY A 588 -6.18 -66.15 57.43
C GLY A 588 -5.75 -65.48 56.13
N GLU A 589 -4.62 -65.94 55.62
CA GLU A 589 -4.13 -65.70 54.27
C GLU A 589 -5.14 -66.10 53.19
N GLU A 590 -5.23 -65.41 52.10
CA GLU A 590 -5.19 -66.05 50.77
C GLU A 590 -4.99 -65.02 49.60
N ARG A 591 -3.89 -65.24 48.93
CA ARG A 591 -3.55 -64.67 47.63
C ARG A 591 -4.54 -65.06 46.55
N ARG A 592 -4.97 -64.17 45.76
CA ARG A 592 -5.41 -64.49 44.38
C ARG A 592 -4.87 -63.47 43.34
N GLU A 593 -4.04 -64.02 42.47
CA GLU A 593 -3.50 -63.44 41.21
C GLU A 593 -4.62 -63.02 40.27
N ARG A 594 -4.42 -61.91 39.59
CA ARG A 594 -5.15 -61.58 38.37
C ARG A 594 -4.20 -61.30 37.23
N ARG A 595 -4.39 -62.10 36.16
CA ARG A 595 -3.71 -62.08 34.87
C ARG A 595 -4.07 -60.82 34.07
N PRO A 596 -3.21 -60.44 33.06
CA PRO A 596 -3.34 -59.21 32.28
C PRO A 596 -4.25 -59.38 31.06
N ARG A 597 -4.96 -58.32 30.66
CA ARG A 597 -5.74 -58.26 29.44
C ARG A 597 -4.93 -57.64 28.31
N ARG A 598 -4.98 -58.31 27.14
CA ARG A 598 -4.33 -58.07 25.86
C ARG A 598 -4.74 -56.71 25.23
N ARG A 599 -3.75 -56.04 24.67
CA ARG A 599 -3.86 -55.01 23.62
C ARG A 599 -4.40 -55.64 22.33
N ARG A 600 -5.33 -54.96 21.67
CA ARG A 600 -5.63 -55.13 20.22
C ARG A 600 -5.11 -53.93 19.46
N THR A 601 -4.10 -54.16 18.64
CA THR A 601 -3.68 -53.34 17.52
C THR A 601 -4.67 -53.48 16.39
N ARG A 602 -4.99 -52.37 15.72
CA ARG A 602 -5.68 -52.37 14.44
C ARG A 602 -4.83 -51.56 13.44
N THR A 603 -4.33 -52.26 12.47
CA THR A 603 -3.60 -51.78 11.30
C THR A 603 -4.52 -50.99 10.38
N LEU A 604 -3.97 -49.91 9.81
CA LEU A 604 -4.48 -49.19 8.62
C LEU A 604 -4.04 -49.93 7.38
N GLU A 605 -4.97 -50.16 6.49
CA GLU A 605 -4.71 -50.46 5.07
C GLU A 605 -5.15 -49.28 4.22
N GLU A 606 -4.32 -48.97 3.25
CA GLU A 606 -4.46 -48.00 2.17
C GLU A 606 -5.61 -48.40 1.25
N GLU A 607 -6.29 -47.41 0.66
CA GLU A 607 -6.78 -47.50 -0.69
C GLU A 607 -6.84 -46.10 -1.33
N THR A 608 -6.19 -46.06 -2.45
CA THR A 608 -6.14 -45.03 -3.49
C THR A 608 -7.42 -45.05 -4.34
N GLU A 609 -7.98 -43.87 -4.61
CA GLU A 609 -8.39 -43.44 -5.96
C GLU A 609 -8.51 -41.91 -6.03
#